data_e3123a36c51628c8257d39e391c1242d
#
_entry.id   e3123a36c51628c8257d39e391c1242d
#
_cell.length_a   1.000
_cell.length_b   1.000
_cell.length_c   1.000
_cell.angle_alpha   90.00
_cell.angle_beta   90.00
_cell.angle_gamma   90.00
#
_symmetry.space_group_name_H-M   'P 1'
#
loop_
_entity.id
_entity.type
_entity.pdbx_description
1 polymer ?
#
loop_
_entity_poly.entity_id
_entity_poly.type
_entity_poly.pdbx_seq_one_letter_code
_entity_poly.pdbx_strand_id
1 'polypeptide(L)'
;MLRETYTALKQYEKIGPMASPFINDPTAIVARAFSELYPGVEYVAQYVPDLRDETNGTAYGLTIFPDDGSTPIVCISAEAPISAAPELLAHELAHVATPEDTEHGESWSAASEAIFKKYNELLDTMIPDEPEPILSPHQPGDGGILTMPLRDNVPEPPTDDWQLTTCPVCGAECWQTDTARRILALEPDVRTACTACALKGLGK
;
A
#
# COMPACT_ATOMS: atom_id res chain seq x y z
N MET A 1 -19.34 -24.78 10.53
CA MET A 1 -18.23 -24.15 9.80
C MET A 1 -18.16 -22.65 10.04
N LEU A 2 -19.20 -21.83 9.78
CA LEU A 2 -19.22 -20.38 10.09
C LEU A 2 -18.85 -20.04 11.55
N ARG A 3 -19.24 -20.88 12.52
CA ARG A 3 -18.92 -20.68 13.94
C ARG A 3 -17.42 -20.79 14.25
N GLU A 4 -16.67 -21.64 13.54
CA GLU A 4 -15.23 -21.81 13.79
C GLU A 4 -14.42 -20.66 13.20
N THR A 5 -14.81 -20.17 12.01
CA THR A 5 -14.21 -18.98 11.39
C THR A 5 -14.45 -17.75 12.25
N TYR A 6 -15.70 -17.58 12.75
CA TYR A 6 -16.04 -16.48 13.65
C TYR A 6 -15.28 -16.55 14.98
N THR A 7 -15.08 -17.76 15.54
CA THR A 7 -14.29 -17.96 16.78
C THR A 7 -12.81 -17.67 16.56
N ALA A 8 -12.27 -18.00 15.39
CA ALA A 8 -10.89 -17.66 15.03
C ALA A 8 -10.73 -16.14 14.89
N LEU A 9 -11.67 -15.44 14.26
CA LEU A 9 -11.66 -13.98 14.13
C LEU A 9 -11.78 -13.27 15.51
N LYS A 10 -12.54 -13.81 16.46
CA LYS A 10 -12.59 -13.27 17.84
C LYS A 10 -11.24 -13.24 18.57
N GLN A 11 -10.27 -14.06 18.16
CA GLN A 11 -8.91 -13.94 18.71
C GLN A 11 -8.19 -12.67 18.23
N TYR A 12 -8.58 -12.10 17.11
CA TYR A 12 -8.03 -10.86 16.57
C TYR A 12 -8.71 -9.60 17.13
N GLU A 13 -9.92 -9.72 17.73
CA GLU A 13 -10.58 -8.59 18.44
C GLU A 13 -9.75 -8.01 19.60
N LYS A 14 -8.76 -8.75 20.10
CA LYS A 14 -7.86 -8.28 21.19
C LYS A 14 -6.72 -7.40 20.70
N ILE A 15 -6.49 -7.38 19.42
CA ILE A 15 -5.56 -6.44 18.78
C ILE A 15 -6.45 -5.28 18.35
N GLY A 16 -6.58 -4.25 19.17
CA GLY A 16 -7.42 -3.08 18.90
C GLY A 16 -7.32 -2.60 17.43
N PRO A 17 -8.10 -1.60 16.99
CA PRO A 17 -8.09 -1.15 15.61
C PRO A 17 -6.63 -0.96 15.21
N MET A 18 -6.14 -1.79 14.27
CA MET A 18 -4.78 -1.65 13.77
C MET A 18 -4.68 -0.25 13.19
N ALA A 19 -3.97 0.63 13.91
CA ALA A 19 -3.54 1.87 13.29
C ALA A 19 -2.80 1.46 12.02
N SER A 20 -3.25 1.98 10.88
CA SER A 20 -2.58 1.71 9.63
C SER A 20 -1.09 2.03 9.78
N PRO A 21 -0.17 1.11 9.42
CA PRO A 21 1.26 1.37 9.45
C PRO A 21 1.68 2.42 8.40
N PHE A 22 0.76 2.85 7.56
CA PHE A 22 1.01 3.79 6.48
C PHE A 22 0.62 5.20 6.91
N ILE A 23 1.51 6.18 6.69
CA ILE A 23 1.23 7.60 6.92
C ILE A 23 0.07 8.08 6.03
N ASN A 24 -0.04 7.51 4.82
CA ASN A 24 -1.16 7.70 3.90
C ASN A 24 -1.84 6.35 3.70
N ASP A 25 -2.85 6.07 4.49
CA ASP A 25 -3.64 4.86 4.36
C ASP A 25 -4.50 4.92 3.09
N PRO A 26 -4.27 4.06 2.09
CA PRO A 26 -5.03 4.09 0.85
C PRO A 26 -6.50 3.75 1.08
N THR A 27 -6.84 3.07 2.17
CA THR A 27 -8.21 2.69 2.51
C THR A 27 -8.97 3.82 3.22
N ALA A 28 -8.27 4.80 3.80
CA ALA A 28 -8.90 5.90 4.55
C ALA A 28 -9.85 6.74 3.69
N ILE A 29 -9.53 6.94 2.40
CA ILE A 29 -10.38 7.70 1.47
C ILE A 29 -11.66 6.91 1.17
N VAL A 30 -11.55 5.59 1.00
CA VAL A 30 -12.72 4.71 0.78
C VAL A 30 -13.62 4.71 2.01
N ALA A 31 -13.03 4.56 3.21
CA ALA A 31 -13.78 4.63 4.46
C ALA A 31 -14.52 5.96 4.63
N ARG A 32 -13.88 7.07 4.25
CA ARG A 32 -14.49 8.40 4.24
C ARG A 32 -15.62 8.49 3.21
N ALA A 33 -15.40 8.01 1.98
CA ALA A 33 -16.42 7.97 0.94
C ALA A 33 -17.67 7.23 1.41
N PHE A 34 -17.46 6.06 2.03
CA PHE A 34 -18.55 5.27 2.59
C PHE A 34 -19.31 6.02 3.70
N SER A 35 -18.60 6.61 4.66
CA SER A 35 -19.24 7.33 5.77
C SER A 35 -20.05 8.56 5.33
N GLU A 36 -19.63 9.22 4.23
CA GLU A 36 -20.38 10.34 3.65
C GLU A 36 -21.63 9.89 2.88
N LEU A 37 -21.60 8.70 2.25
CA LEU A 37 -22.74 8.12 1.52
C LEU A 37 -23.75 7.43 2.44
N TYR A 38 -23.26 6.76 3.48
CA TYR A 38 -24.07 5.93 4.38
C TYR A 38 -23.87 6.36 5.84
N PRO A 39 -24.31 7.58 6.21
CA PRO A 39 -24.09 8.09 7.55
C PRO A 39 -24.82 7.24 8.59
N GLY A 40 -24.10 6.83 9.63
CA GLY A 40 -24.63 6.01 10.73
C GLY A 40 -24.58 4.50 10.49
N VAL A 41 -24.10 4.04 9.32
CA VAL A 41 -23.79 2.62 9.10
C VAL A 41 -22.41 2.32 9.70
N GLU A 42 -22.39 1.43 10.68
CA GLU A 42 -21.16 1.03 11.40
C GLU A 42 -20.63 -0.27 10.83
N TYR A 43 -19.30 -0.41 10.79
CA TYR A 43 -18.58 -1.63 10.45
C TYR A 43 -17.21 -1.65 11.14
N VAL A 44 -16.61 -2.82 11.22
CA VAL A 44 -15.22 -3.00 11.66
C VAL A 44 -14.42 -3.56 10.48
N ALA A 45 -13.36 -2.88 10.06
CA ALA A 45 -12.47 -3.38 9.01
C ALA A 45 -11.13 -3.84 9.59
N GLN A 46 -10.59 -4.93 9.05
CA GLN A 46 -9.30 -5.48 9.47
C GLN A 46 -8.57 -6.18 8.33
N TYR A 47 -7.22 -6.18 8.39
CA TYR A 47 -6.39 -7.02 7.54
C TYR A 47 -6.22 -8.40 8.17
N VAL A 48 -6.44 -9.45 7.40
CA VAL A 48 -6.39 -10.85 7.86
C VAL A 48 -5.38 -11.62 7.01
N PRO A 49 -4.34 -12.23 7.61
CA PRO A 49 -3.47 -13.15 6.89
C PRO A 49 -4.22 -14.45 6.57
N ASP A 50 -3.88 -15.08 5.44
CA ASP A 50 -4.47 -16.35 4.98
C ASP A 50 -6.02 -16.35 5.02
N LEU A 51 -6.62 -15.28 4.47
CA LEU A 51 -8.07 -15.14 4.43
C LEU A 51 -8.68 -16.23 3.54
N ARG A 52 -9.68 -16.95 4.08
CA ARG A 52 -10.37 -18.05 3.39
C ARG A 52 -11.87 -17.82 3.35
N ASP A 53 -12.48 -18.22 2.24
CA ASP A 53 -13.93 -18.25 2.09
C ASP A 53 -14.55 -19.50 2.75
N GLU A 54 -15.87 -19.63 2.64
CA GLU A 54 -16.63 -20.76 3.19
C GLU A 54 -16.24 -22.13 2.57
N THR A 55 -15.65 -22.12 1.38
CA THR A 55 -15.20 -23.34 0.68
C THR A 55 -13.75 -23.70 1.01
N ASN A 56 -13.10 -22.92 1.89
CA ASN A 56 -11.68 -22.96 2.20
C ASN A 56 -10.78 -22.53 1.01
N GLY A 57 -11.36 -21.80 0.04
CA GLY A 57 -10.64 -21.13 -1.04
C GLY A 57 -9.96 -19.85 -0.55
N THR A 58 -8.94 -19.40 -1.26
CA THR A 58 -8.31 -18.11 -0.98
C THR A 58 -9.29 -16.97 -1.29
N ALA A 59 -9.53 -16.10 -0.33
CA ALA A 59 -10.30 -14.87 -0.50
C ALA A 59 -9.41 -13.64 -0.37
N TYR A 60 -9.74 -12.57 -1.09
CA TYR A 60 -9.05 -11.29 -0.97
C TYR A 60 -9.85 -10.28 -0.15
N GLY A 61 -11.16 -10.44 -0.08
CA GLY A 61 -12.09 -9.71 0.76
C GLY A 61 -13.19 -10.63 1.27
N LEU A 62 -13.78 -10.29 2.41
CA LEU A 62 -14.92 -11.01 2.98
C LEU A 62 -15.68 -10.10 3.95
N THR A 63 -16.99 -9.99 3.76
CA THR A 63 -17.89 -9.32 4.70
C THR A 63 -18.66 -10.34 5.53
N ILE A 64 -18.58 -10.24 6.84
CA ILE A 64 -19.24 -11.13 7.79
C ILE A 64 -20.35 -10.35 8.49
N PHE A 65 -21.57 -10.85 8.42
CA PHE A 65 -22.71 -10.36 9.16
C PHE A 65 -22.96 -11.32 10.35
N PRO A 66 -22.70 -10.87 11.59
CA PRO A 66 -22.93 -11.74 12.77
C PRO A 66 -24.41 -12.05 12.97
N ASP A 67 -24.72 -13.32 13.33
CA ASP A 67 -26.11 -13.78 13.56
C ASP A 67 -26.81 -13.07 14.71
N ASP A 68 -26.05 -12.48 15.65
CA ASP A 68 -26.58 -11.74 16.80
C ASP A 68 -26.90 -10.28 16.47
N GLY A 69 -26.75 -9.87 15.23
CA GLY A 69 -27.02 -8.51 14.77
C GLY A 69 -25.97 -7.47 15.23
N SER A 70 -24.80 -7.92 15.69
CA SER A 70 -23.71 -7.03 16.00
C SER A 70 -23.09 -6.42 14.72
N THR A 71 -22.21 -5.45 14.90
CA THR A 71 -21.57 -4.69 13.80
C THR A 71 -20.91 -5.61 12.77
N PRO A 72 -21.16 -5.43 11.47
CA PRO A 72 -20.51 -6.19 10.40
C PRO A 72 -18.99 -6.09 10.44
N ILE A 73 -18.31 -7.17 10.06
CA ILE A 73 -16.85 -7.25 10.03
C ILE A 73 -16.40 -7.41 8.59
N VAL A 74 -15.59 -6.45 8.13
CA VAL A 74 -14.97 -6.46 6.81
C VAL A 74 -13.53 -6.94 6.94
N CYS A 75 -13.20 -8.03 6.26
CA CYS A 75 -11.88 -8.61 6.25
C CYS A 75 -11.24 -8.38 4.89
N ILE A 76 -10.03 -7.82 4.86
CA ILE A 76 -9.20 -7.66 3.66
C ILE A 76 -7.97 -8.54 3.83
N SER A 77 -7.62 -9.30 2.79
CA SER A 77 -6.42 -10.14 2.83
C SER A 77 -5.16 -9.30 2.98
N ALA A 78 -4.34 -9.64 3.98
CA ALA A 78 -3.02 -9.04 4.15
C ALA A 78 -2.02 -9.49 3.05
N GLU A 79 -2.38 -10.48 2.24
CA GLU A 79 -1.58 -10.98 1.12
C GLU A 79 -1.94 -10.29 -0.21
N ALA A 80 -3.02 -9.49 -0.22
CA ALA A 80 -3.37 -8.71 -1.40
C ALA A 80 -2.36 -7.56 -1.61
N PRO A 81 -2.07 -7.19 -2.87
CA PRO A 81 -1.28 -6.01 -3.14
C PRO A 81 -1.91 -4.76 -2.51
N ILE A 82 -1.10 -3.92 -1.87
CA ILE A 82 -1.59 -2.70 -1.20
C ILE A 82 -2.37 -1.79 -2.16
N SER A 83 -2.02 -1.79 -3.44
CA SER A 83 -2.73 -1.05 -4.48
C SER A 83 -4.16 -1.53 -4.73
N ALA A 84 -4.47 -2.80 -4.39
CA ALA A 84 -5.79 -3.37 -4.51
C ALA A 84 -6.66 -3.14 -3.24
N ALA A 85 -6.05 -2.75 -2.12
CA ALA A 85 -6.78 -2.60 -0.86
C ALA A 85 -7.96 -1.62 -0.92
N PRO A 86 -7.89 -0.45 -1.61
CA PRO A 86 -9.03 0.44 -1.75
C PRO A 86 -10.19 -0.21 -2.52
N GLU A 87 -9.91 -0.93 -3.59
CA GLU A 87 -10.91 -1.62 -4.41
C GLU A 87 -11.58 -2.73 -3.61
N LEU A 88 -10.78 -3.56 -2.92
CA LEU A 88 -11.30 -4.62 -2.07
C LEU A 88 -12.18 -4.06 -0.94
N LEU A 89 -11.72 -3.00 -0.26
CA LEU A 89 -12.53 -2.38 0.79
C LEU A 89 -13.84 -1.80 0.24
N ALA A 90 -13.81 -1.14 -0.91
CA ALA A 90 -15.02 -0.58 -1.53
C ALA A 90 -16.02 -1.69 -1.89
N HIS A 91 -15.53 -2.82 -2.41
CA HIS A 91 -16.33 -4.01 -2.71
C HIS A 91 -17.04 -4.54 -1.45
N GLU A 92 -16.29 -4.76 -0.38
CA GLU A 92 -16.84 -5.29 0.86
C GLU A 92 -17.79 -4.30 1.56
N LEU A 93 -17.52 -3.00 1.48
CA LEU A 93 -18.41 -1.98 2.01
C LEU A 93 -19.73 -1.87 1.22
N ALA A 94 -19.75 -2.24 -0.06
CA ALA A 94 -21.00 -2.35 -0.80
C ALA A 94 -21.90 -3.45 -0.21
N HIS A 95 -21.36 -4.58 0.25
CA HIS A 95 -22.13 -5.57 1.00
C HIS A 95 -22.65 -5.02 2.33
N VAL A 96 -21.85 -4.24 3.05
CA VAL A 96 -22.30 -3.59 4.30
C VAL A 96 -23.46 -2.64 4.05
N ALA A 97 -23.46 -1.92 2.91
CA ALA A 97 -24.55 -1.00 2.53
C ALA A 97 -25.82 -1.74 2.12
N THR A 98 -25.69 -2.97 1.62
CA THR A 98 -26.80 -3.76 1.03
C THR A 98 -26.80 -5.19 1.58
N PRO A 99 -27.03 -5.39 2.89
CA PRO A 99 -26.85 -6.70 3.52
C PRO A 99 -27.83 -7.76 3.02
N GLU A 100 -28.91 -7.38 2.34
CA GLU A 100 -29.87 -8.27 1.69
C GLU A 100 -29.43 -8.77 0.32
N ASP A 101 -28.42 -8.14 -0.30
CA ASP A 101 -27.91 -8.47 -1.64
C ASP A 101 -26.52 -9.11 -1.55
N THR A 102 -26.50 -10.39 -1.26
CA THR A 102 -25.25 -11.15 -1.07
C THR A 102 -24.64 -11.64 -2.39
N GLU A 103 -25.38 -11.56 -3.50
CA GLU A 103 -24.98 -12.14 -4.79
C GLU A 103 -24.62 -11.09 -5.86
N HIS A 104 -24.24 -9.88 -5.44
CA HIS A 104 -23.86 -8.79 -6.35
C HIS A 104 -24.96 -8.37 -7.34
N GLY A 105 -26.18 -8.30 -6.85
CA GLY A 105 -27.34 -7.85 -7.62
C GLY A 105 -27.34 -6.33 -7.91
N GLU A 106 -28.51 -5.81 -8.26
CA GLU A 106 -28.66 -4.40 -8.65
C GLU A 106 -28.35 -3.43 -7.50
N SER A 107 -28.79 -3.75 -6.28
CA SER A 107 -28.56 -2.89 -5.10
C SER A 107 -27.10 -2.84 -4.73
N TRP A 108 -26.41 -3.99 -4.73
CA TRP A 108 -24.97 -4.06 -4.50
C TRP A 108 -24.20 -3.29 -5.58
N SER A 109 -24.53 -3.50 -6.86
CA SER A 109 -23.88 -2.81 -7.98
C SER A 109 -24.01 -1.30 -7.86
N ALA A 110 -25.20 -0.80 -7.52
CA ALA A 110 -25.43 0.63 -7.33
C ALA A 110 -24.64 1.19 -6.14
N ALA A 111 -24.56 0.45 -5.03
CA ALA A 111 -23.78 0.85 -3.86
C ALA A 111 -22.27 0.88 -4.18
N SER A 112 -21.77 -0.14 -4.84
CA SER A 112 -20.37 -0.24 -5.28
C SER A 112 -20.01 0.95 -6.20
N GLU A 113 -20.81 1.21 -7.22
CA GLU A 113 -20.60 2.34 -8.13
C GLU A 113 -20.61 3.69 -7.39
N ALA A 114 -21.55 3.89 -6.45
CA ALA A 114 -21.63 5.11 -5.66
C ALA A 114 -20.38 5.31 -4.79
N ILE A 115 -19.88 4.25 -4.16
CA ILE A 115 -18.64 4.29 -3.33
C ILE A 115 -17.43 4.64 -4.21
N PHE A 116 -17.26 3.99 -5.36
CA PHE A 116 -16.16 4.27 -6.27
C PHE A 116 -16.21 5.69 -6.84
N LYS A 117 -17.39 6.15 -7.23
CA LYS A 117 -17.57 7.52 -7.70
C LYS A 117 -17.17 8.53 -6.62
N LYS A 118 -17.66 8.33 -5.39
CA LYS A 118 -17.33 9.21 -4.27
C LYS A 118 -15.85 9.14 -3.88
N TYR A 119 -15.25 7.97 -3.92
CA TYR A 119 -13.82 7.78 -3.72
C TYR A 119 -13.00 8.61 -4.72
N ASN A 120 -13.34 8.54 -6.01
CA ASN A 120 -12.65 9.31 -7.04
C ASN A 120 -12.84 10.82 -6.85
N GLU A 121 -14.05 11.29 -6.53
CA GLU A 121 -14.31 12.69 -6.21
C GLU A 121 -13.43 13.18 -5.03
N LEU A 122 -13.30 12.39 -3.97
CA LEU A 122 -12.46 12.73 -2.83
C LEU A 122 -10.98 12.68 -3.18
N LEU A 123 -10.56 11.68 -3.96
CA LEU A 123 -9.18 11.55 -4.40
C LEU A 123 -8.75 12.77 -5.24
N ASP A 124 -9.56 13.18 -6.20
CA ASP A 124 -9.32 14.35 -7.04
C ASP A 124 -9.19 15.66 -6.22
N THR A 125 -9.96 15.76 -5.13
CA THR A 125 -9.87 16.95 -4.24
C THR A 125 -8.67 16.89 -3.29
N MET A 126 -8.12 15.71 -3.01
CA MET A 126 -6.99 15.51 -2.10
C MET A 126 -5.63 15.51 -2.81
N ILE A 127 -5.63 15.19 -4.10
CA ILE A 127 -4.45 15.36 -4.94
C ILE A 127 -4.45 16.82 -5.39
N PRO A 128 -3.49 17.67 -4.98
CA PRO A 128 -3.36 19.01 -5.53
C PRO A 128 -3.30 18.92 -7.06
N ASP A 129 -3.98 19.83 -7.76
CA ASP A 129 -3.81 20.01 -9.19
C ASP A 129 -2.30 20.14 -9.49
N GLU A 130 -1.75 19.09 -10.09
CA GLU A 130 -0.31 18.85 -10.20
C GLU A 130 0.40 18.93 -8.82
N PRO A 131 0.65 17.76 -8.15
CA PRO A 131 1.64 17.78 -7.10
C PRO A 131 2.88 18.41 -7.73
N GLU A 132 3.36 19.50 -7.15
CA GLU A 132 4.71 19.98 -7.50
C GLU A 132 5.58 18.75 -7.54
N PRO A 133 6.20 18.40 -8.69
CA PRO A 133 6.94 17.17 -8.80
C PRO A 133 7.90 17.13 -7.61
N ILE A 134 7.74 16.15 -6.75
CA ILE A 134 8.60 15.91 -5.57
C ILE A 134 10.07 15.85 -6.03
N LEU A 135 10.24 15.57 -7.30
CA LEU A 135 11.45 15.79 -8.08
C LEU A 135 11.07 16.84 -9.12
N SER A 136 11.62 18.05 -9.00
CA SER A 136 11.68 18.97 -10.14
C SER A 136 12.04 18.15 -11.36
N PRO A 137 11.34 18.31 -12.52
CA PRO A 137 11.73 17.59 -13.72
C PRO A 137 13.23 17.76 -13.85
N HIS A 138 13.94 16.62 -13.84
CA HIS A 138 15.40 16.61 -13.90
C HIS A 138 15.80 17.47 -15.08
N GLN A 139 16.29 18.68 -14.82
CA GLN A 139 16.79 19.51 -15.88
C GLN A 139 18.08 18.85 -16.38
N PRO A 140 18.22 18.58 -17.67
CA PRO A 140 19.48 18.06 -18.19
C PRO A 140 20.61 18.97 -17.70
N GLY A 141 21.52 18.42 -16.88
CA GLY A 141 22.62 19.18 -16.28
C GLY A 141 22.58 19.37 -14.75
N ASP A 142 21.45 19.07 -14.06
CA ASP A 142 21.37 19.19 -12.60
C ASP A 142 22.05 18.04 -11.83
N GLY A 143 22.63 17.09 -12.55
CA GLY A 143 23.49 16.02 -12.05
C GLY A 143 23.03 15.42 -10.73
N GLY A 144 22.19 14.39 -10.77
CA GLY A 144 21.79 13.62 -9.59
C GLY A 144 22.96 12.92 -8.91
N ILE A 145 22.77 12.45 -7.68
CA ILE A 145 23.73 11.58 -7.00
C ILE A 145 23.14 10.17 -6.92
N LEU A 146 23.78 9.21 -7.57
CA LEU A 146 23.48 7.79 -7.45
C LEU A 146 24.23 7.24 -6.23
N THR A 147 23.48 6.79 -5.23
CA THR A 147 24.06 6.26 -4.00
C THR A 147 24.49 4.82 -4.16
N MET A 148 25.66 4.49 -3.64
CA MET A 148 26.22 3.13 -3.64
C MET A 148 26.26 2.60 -2.21
N PRO A 149 25.68 1.41 -1.93
CA PRO A 149 25.81 0.77 -0.62
C PRO A 149 27.27 0.49 -0.27
N LEU A 150 27.65 0.78 0.97
CA LEU A 150 28.97 0.41 1.49
C LEU A 150 29.07 -1.11 1.64
N ARG A 151 30.24 -1.68 1.29
CA ARG A 151 30.51 -3.10 1.49
C ARG A 151 30.40 -3.53 2.95
N ASP A 152 30.81 -2.67 3.88
CA ASP A 152 30.70 -2.94 5.32
C ASP A 152 29.26 -3.11 5.79
N ASN A 153 28.31 -2.42 5.12
CA ASN A 153 26.88 -2.54 5.43
C ASN A 153 26.22 -3.72 4.72
N VAL A 154 26.80 -4.18 3.61
CA VAL A 154 26.31 -5.29 2.80
C VAL A 154 27.53 -6.17 2.48
N PRO A 155 27.98 -7.05 3.40
CA PRO A 155 29.20 -7.85 3.22
C PRO A 155 29.18 -8.77 1.99
N GLU A 156 27.99 -9.31 1.68
CA GLU A 156 27.76 -10.16 0.51
C GLU A 156 26.65 -9.56 -0.36
N PRO A 157 26.87 -9.43 -1.68
CA PRO A 157 25.87 -8.88 -2.57
C PRO A 157 24.67 -9.82 -2.68
N PRO A 158 23.42 -9.29 -2.66
CA PRO A 158 22.22 -10.12 -2.71
C PRO A 158 22.01 -10.81 -4.07
N THR A 159 22.64 -10.31 -5.13
CA THR A 159 22.55 -10.84 -6.50
C THR A 159 23.87 -10.69 -7.25
N ASP A 160 24.10 -11.53 -8.27
CA ASP A 160 25.36 -11.59 -9.02
C ASP A 160 25.63 -10.36 -9.90
N ASP A 161 24.66 -9.49 -10.10
CA ASP A 161 24.81 -8.26 -10.88
C ASP A 161 25.50 -7.11 -10.13
N TRP A 162 25.76 -7.28 -8.82
CA TRP A 162 26.45 -6.31 -8.01
C TRP A 162 27.97 -6.45 -8.18
N GLN A 163 28.65 -5.37 -8.52
CA GLN A 163 30.09 -5.33 -8.66
C GLN A 163 30.73 -4.43 -7.61
N LEU A 164 31.85 -4.89 -7.08
CA LEU A 164 32.64 -4.12 -6.15
C LEU A 164 33.29 -2.93 -6.87
N THR A 165 33.17 -1.75 -6.28
CA THR A 165 33.77 -0.50 -6.74
C THR A 165 34.19 0.35 -5.56
N THR A 166 34.76 1.52 -5.81
CA THR A 166 35.16 2.47 -4.77
C THR A 166 34.37 3.77 -4.84
N CYS A 167 34.04 4.33 -3.70
CA CYS A 167 33.41 5.65 -3.63
C CYS A 167 34.37 6.72 -4.14
N PRO A 168 34.05 7.51 -5.16
CA PRO A 168 34.92 8.55 -5.69
C PRO A 168 35.17 9.71 -4.71
N VAL A 169 34.35 9.81 -3.65
CA VAL A 169 34.46 10.89 -2.65
C VAL A 169 35.39 10.51 -1.49
N CYS A 170 35.28 9.29 -0.96
CA CYS A 170 36.02 8.89 0.24
C CYS A 170 36.89 7.64 0.07
N GLY A 171 36.86 6.96 -1.09
CA GLY A 171 37.65 5.77 -1.37
C GLY A 171 37.14 4.48 -0.70
N ALA A 172 36.02 4.49 0.02
CA ALA A 172 35.47 3.31 0.64
C ALA A 172 34.94 2.31 -0.41
N GLU A 173 35.05 1.00 -0.12
CA GLU A 173 34.49 -0.05 -0.97
C GLU A 173 32.97 -0.02 -0.96
N CYS A 174 32.38 -0.06 -2.15
CA CYS A 174 30.96 0.04 -2.39
C CYS A 174 30.49 -0.98 -3.42
N TRP A 175 29.20 -1.24 -3.43
CA TRP A 175 28.56 -2.03 -4.44
C TRP A 175 27.88 -1.15 -5.50
N GLN A 176 28.03 -1.55 -6.76
CA GLN A 176 27.37 -0.93 -7.89
C GLN A 176 26.60 -1.99 -8.68
N THR A 177 25.29 -1.79 -8.84
CA THR A 177 24.43 -2.70 -9.59
C THR A 177 24.56 -2.51 -11.10
N ASP A 178 24.11 -3.48 -11.89
CA ASP A 178 24.03 -3.34 -13.35
C ASP A 178 23.15 -2.16 -13.76
N THR A 179 22.00 -1.99 -13.09
CA THR A 179 21.11 -0.84 -13.30
C THR A 179 21.83 0.48 -13.05
N ALA A 180 22.61 0.59 -11.98
CA ALA A 180 23.39 1.78 -11.67
C ALA A 180 24.40 2.10 -12.79
N ARG A 181 25.10 1.09 -13.31
CA ARG A 181 26.04 1.26 -14.43
C ARG A 181 25.35 1.74 -15.71
N ARG A 182 24.15 1.21 -16.00
CA ARG A 182 23.36 1.64 -17.17
C ARG A 182 22.90 3.09 -17.02
N ILE A 183 22.46 3.50 -15.85
CA ILE A 183 22.07 4.91 -15.59
C ILE A 183 23.27 5.82 -15.83
N LEU A 184 24.44 5.51 -15.26
CA LEU A 184 25.65 6.31 -15.43
C LEU A 184 26.14 6.39 -16.87
N ALA A 185 25.87 5.35 -17.66
CA ALA A 185 26.21 5.35 -19.09
C ALA A 185 25.28 6.24 -19.92
N LEU A 186 24.03 6.40 -19.50
CA LEU A 186 23.01 7.19 -20.18
C LEU A 186 22.99 8.67 -19.72
N GLU A 187 23.33 8.90 -18.46
CA GLU A 187 23.23 10.19 -17.80
C GLU A 187 24.63 10.64 -17.28
N PRO A 188 25.46 11.25 -18.14
CA PRO A 188 26.85 11.62 -17.79
C PRO A 188 26.96 12.67 -16.66
N ASP A 189 25.90 13.41 -16.39
CA ASP A 189 25.85 14.42 -15.34
C ASP A 189 25.54 13.82 -13.95
N VAL A 190 25.11 12.55 -13.90
CA VAL A 190 24.87 11.82 -12.64
C VAL A 190 26.20 11.41 -12.01
N ARG A 191 26.40 11.83 -10.77
CA ARG A 191 27.59 11.50 -9.97
C ARG A 191 27.29 10.30 -9.06
N THR A 192 28.34 9.59 -8.66
CA THR A 192 28.22 8.50 -7.69
C THR A 192 28.85 8.91 -6.35
N ALA A 193 28.26 8.42 -5.26
CA ALA A 193 28.85 8.50 -3.93
C ALA A 193 28.36 7.32 -3.07
N CYS A 194 29.14 6.93 -2.07
CA CYS A 194 28.61 6.00 -1.08
C CYS A 194 27.48 6.65 -0.27
N THR A 195 26.60 5.86 0.29
CA THR A 195 25.45 6.33 1.08
C THR A 195 25.86 7.34 2.15
N ALA A 196 26.98 7.13 2.84
CA ALA A 196 27.49 8.03 3.87
C ALA A 196 27.94 9.39 3.31
N CYS A 197 28.56 9.41 2.13
CA CYS A 197 28.98 10.66 1.47
C CYS A 197 27.79 11.41 0.86
N ALA A 198 26.84 10.69 0.26
CA ALA A 198 25.63 11.29 -0.29
C ALA A 198 24.82 12.00 0.78
N LEU A 199 24.60 11.36 1.94
CA LEU A 199 23.89 11.98 3.06
C LEU A 199 24.58 13.23 3.62
N LYS A 200 25.93 13.27 3.64
CA LYS A 200 26.67 14.46 4.04
C LYS A 200 26.58 15.60 3.03
N GLY A 201 26.42 15.27 1.75
CA GLY A 201 26.27 16.25 0.66
C GLY A 201 24.88 16.87 0.59
N LEU A 202 23.84 16.15 1.02
CA LEU A 202 22.46 16.62 1.06
C LEU A 202 22.15 17.51 2.28
N GLY A 203 23.08 17.61 3.24
CA GLY A 203 22.92 18.40 4.48
C GLY A 203 23.54 19.81 4.43
N LYS A 204 23.79 20.34 3.23
CA LYS A 204 24.33 21.72 3.06
C LYS A 204 23.40 22.57 2.23
#